data_a4616339db9f121bceef4c96a05a72d4
#
_entry.id   a4616339db9f121bceef4c96a05a72d4
#
_cell.length_a   1.000
_cell.length_b   1.000
_cell.length_c   1.000
_cell.angle_alpha   90.00
_cell.angle_beta   90.00
_cell.angle_gamma   90.00
#
_symmetry.space_group_name_H-M   'P 1'
#
loop_
_entity.id
_entity.type
_entity.pdbx_description
1 polymer ?
#
loop_
_entity_poly.entity_id
_entity_poly.type
_entity_poly.pdbx_seq_one_letter_code
_entity_poly.pdbx_strand_id
1 'polypeptide(L)'
;MDGYIALHRKIIDSWIWQDPEFYRLWSYCLIKASFKEREIFLGQQIVKLNPGQFVIGREKLEEAMNIGLKNKRTALTWWRRLQKLEKAQMLNIKSYNKFSIVTIENWGLYQGSDIEN
;
A
#
# COMPACT_ATOMS: atom_id res chain seq x y z
N MET A 1 14.37 3.34 -7.49
CA MET A 1 13.91 3.22 -6.09
C MET A 1 14.91 2.39 -5.32
N ASP A 2 15.31 2.89 -4.18
CA ASP A 2 16.29 2.21 -3.35
C ASP A 2 15.61 1.47 -2.22
N GLY A 3 16.32 0.50 -1.67
CA GLY A 3 15.86 -0.22 -0.52
C GLY A 3 15.03 -1.43 -0.86
N TYR A 4 14.55 -2.05 0.17
CA TYR A 4 13.76 -3.27 0.04
C TYR A 4 12.81 -3.35 1.23
N ILE A 5 11.80 -4.19 1.12
CA ILE A 5 10.88 -4.46 2.21
C ILE A 5 11.15 -5.86 2.76
N ALA A 6 10.81 -6.07 4.02
CA ALA A 6 10.88 -7.39 4.62
C ALA A 6 9.54 -8.09 4.39
N LEU A 7 9.58 -9.28 3.81
CA LEU A 7 8.40 -10.10 3.61
C LEU A 7 8.51 -11.31 4.52
N HIS A 8 7.66 -11.36 5.53
CA HIS A 8 7.72 -12.45 6.50
C HIS A 8 7.22 -13.75 5.89
N ARG A 9 7.90 -14.84 6.20
CA ARG A 9 7.55 -16.15 5.67
C ARG A 9 6.14 -16.59 6.05
N LYS A 10 5.63 -16.08 7.16
CA LYS A 10 4.28 -16.41 7.62
C LYS A 10 3.18 -16.04 6.63
N ILE A 11 3.49 -15.18 5.67
CA ILE A 11 2.48 -14.76 4.72
C ILE A 11 1.90 -15.93 3.95
N ILE A 12 2.68 -16.99 3.79
CA ILE A 12 2.22 -18.16 3.03
C ILE A 12 1.04 -18.86 3.72
N ASP A 13 0.88 -18.63 5.03
CA ASP A 13 -0.22 -19.22 5.79
C ASP A 13 -1.38 -18.23 5.97
N SER A 14 -1.28 -17.05 5.37
CA SER A 14 -2.31 -16.03 5.53
C SER A 14 -3.35 -16.10 4.42
N TRP A 15 -4.52 -15.53 4.72
CA TRP A 15 -5.59 -15.45 3.72
C TRP A 15 -5.17 -14.60 2.51
N ILE A 16 -4.20 -13.70 2.70
CA ILE A 16 -3.70 -12.86 1.62
C ILE A 16 -3.00 -13.71 0.56
N TRP A 17 -2.19 -14.66 1.01
CA TRP A 17 -1.47 -15.51 0.08
C TRP A 17 -2.42 -16.38 -0.76
N GLN A 18 -3.54 -16.76 -0.17
CA GLN A 18 -4.51 -17.63 -0.85
C GLN A 18 -5.25 -16.93 -1.98
N ASP A 19 -5.18 -15.61 -2.05
CA ASP A 19 -5.80 -14.84 -3.11
C ASP A 19 -4.74 -14.02 -3.82
N PRO A 20 -4.36 -14.42 -5.06
CA PRO A 20 -3.28 -13.72 -5.77
C PRO A 20 -3.51 -12.21 -5.92
N GLU A 21 -4.76 -11.79 -6.08
CA GLU A 21 -5.05 -10.37 -6.25
C GLU A 21 -4.86 -9.61 -4.94
N PHE A 22 -5.21 -10.21 -3.80
CA PHE A 22 -4.92 -9.60 -2.50
C PHE A 22 -3.42 -9.55 -2.24
N TYR A 23 -2.70 -10.59 -2.59
CA TYR A 23 -1.26 -10.56 -2.42
C TYR A 23 -0.62 -9.48 -3.28
N ARG A 24 -1.07 -9.34 -4.52
CA ARG A 24 -0.59 -8.29 -5.41
C ARG A 24 -0.83 -6.91 -4.79
N LEU A 25 -2.04 -6.68 -4.29
CA LEU A 25 -2.38 -5.40 -3.68
C LEU A 25 -1.56 -5.14 -2.41
N TRP A 26 -1.45 -6.13 -1.56
CA TRP A 26 -0.70 -5.97 -0.30
C TRP A 26 0.77 -5.67 -0.56
N SER A 27 1.40 -6.43 -1.44
CA SER A 27 2.80 -6.18 -1.75
C SER A 27 3.00 -4.81 -2.39
N TYR A 28 2.05 -4.38 -3.23
CA TYR A 28 2.11 -3.04 -3.80
C TYR A 28 2.09 -1.98 -2.68
N CYS A 29 1.20 -2.13 -1.72
CA CYS A 29 1.12 -1.20 -0.60
C CYS A 29 2.43 -1.12 0.18
N LEU A 30 3.02 -2.27 0.46
CA LEU A 30 4.30 -2.30 1.17
C LEU A 30 5.41 -1.60 0.40
N ILE A 31 5.45 -1.81 -0.91
CA ILE A 31 6.49 -1.23 -1.75
C ILE A 31 6.29 0.28 -1.91
N LYS A 32 5.05 0.74 -1.99
CA LYS A 32 4.76 2.17 -2.17
C LYS A 32 4.97 2.98 -0.91
N ALA A 33 4.87 2.37 0.25
CA ALA A 33 4.97 3.09 1.52
C ALA A 33 6.33 3.75 1.65
N SER A 34 6.34 4.99 2.14
CA SER A 34 7.58 5.72 2.36
C SER A 34 8.35 5.08 3.50
N PHE A 35 9.66 4.89 3.32
CA PHE A 35 10.45 4.34 4.41
C PHE A 35 11.02 5.42 5.33
N LYS A 36 10.92 6.68 4.92
CA LYS A 36 11.28 7.82 5.75
C LYS A 36 10.33 8.96 5.49
N GLU A 37 10.33 9.92 6.39
CA GLU A 37 9.51 11.12 6.26
C GLU A 37 9.88 11.90 5.00
N ARG A 38 8.87 12.37 4.29
CA ARG A 38 9.09 13.21 3.11
C ARG A 38 7.87 14.07 2.84
N GLU A 39 8.07 15.10 2.03
CA GLU A 39 6.97 15.95 1.55
C GLU A 39 6.78 15.73 0.07
N ILE A 40 5.52 15.74 -0.36
CA ILE A 40 5.19 15.63 -1.77
C ILE A 40 4.22 16.75 -2.14
N PHE A 41 4.20 17.09 -3.43
CA PHE A 41 3.23 18.05 -3.93
C PHE A 41 2.04 17.33 -4.53
N LEU A 42 0.83 17.75 -4.13
CA LEU A 42 -0.41 17.29 -4.75
C LEU A 42 -1.12 18.54 -5.23
N GLY A 43 -0.97 18.85 -6.52
CA GLY A 43 -1.42 20.10 -7.04
C GLY A 43 -0.62 21.24 -6.42
N GLN A 44 -1.30 22.14 -5.76
CA GLN A 44 -0.65 23.27 -5.09
C GLN A 44 -0.47 23.03 -3.59
N GLN A 45 -0.77 21.84 -3.14
CA GLN A 45 -0.74 21.50 -1.73
C GLN A 45 0.49 20.66 -1.41
N ILE A 46 1.14 20.96 -0.31
CA ILE A 46 2.25 20.15 0.19
C ILE A 46 1.68 19.19 1.21
N VAL A 47 1.95 17.89 1.01
CA VAL A 47 1.48 16.84 1.90
C VAL A 47 2.70 16.15 2.52
N LYS A 48 2.71 16.07 3.84
CA LYS A 48 3.77 15.39 4.56
C LYS A 48 3.39 13.92 4.73
N LEU A 49 4.31 13.03 4.34
CA LEU A 49 4.15 11.60 4.52
C LEU A 49 5.13 11.10 5.56
N ASN A 50 4.61 10.40 6.55
CA ASN A 50 5.42 9.75 7.56
C ASN A 50 5.83 8.35 7.07
N PRO A 51 6.83 7.72 7.72
CA PRO A 51 7.17 6.34 7.33
C PRO A 51 5.95 5.44 7.36
N GLY A 52 5.84 4.58 6.36
CA GLY A 52 4.71 3.67 6.24
C GLY A 52 3.50 4.24 5.55
N GLN A 53 3.58 5.47 5.03
CA GLN A 53 2.46 6.13 4.37
C GLN A 53 2.69 6.31 2.89
N PHE A 54 1.60 6.29 2.12
CA PHE A 54 1.65 6.66 0.71
C PHE A 54 0.29 7.24 0.30
N VAL A 55 0.30 7.98 -0.79
CA VAL A 55 -0.90 8.61 -1.33
C VAL A 55 -1.40 7.78 -2.50
N ILE A 56 -2.72 7.61 -2.56
CA ILE A 56 -3.32 6.88 -3.66
C ILE A 56 -4.73 7.43 -3.93
N GLY A 57 -5.17 7.33 -5.18
CA GLY A 57 -6.55 7.57 -5.55
C GLY A 57 -7.09 6.34 -6.25
N ARG A 58 -8.41 6.31 -6.46
CA ARG A 58 -9.04 5.11 -7.02
C ARG A 58 -8.57 4.79 -8.42
N GLU A 59 -8.42 5.82 -9.26
CA GLU A 59 -8.01 5.60 -10.64
C GLU A 59 -6.56 5.15 -10.74
N LYS A 60 -5.70 5.73 -9.92
CA LYS A 60 -4.30 5.34 -9.90
C LYS A 60 -4.15 3.92 -9.37
N LEU A 61 -4.97 3.54 -8.41
CA LEU A 61 -4.94 2.18 -7.87
C LEU A 61 -5.36 1.19 -8.96
N GLU A 62 -6.43 1.49 -9.68
CA GLU A 62 -6.89 0.64 -10.77
C GLU A 62 -5.80 0.47 -11.81
N GLU A 63 -5.19 1.56 -12.22
CA GLU A 63 -4.14 1.54 -13.23
C GLU A 63 -2.97 0.68 -12.78
N ALA A 64 -2.50 0.91 -11.55
CA ALA A 64 -1.33 0.20 -11.03
C ALA A 64 -1.61 -1.29 -10.87
N MET A 65 -2.81 -1.64 -10.39
CA MET A 65 -3.11 -3.04 -10.12
C MET A 65 -3.37 -3.84 -11.38
N ASN A 66 -3.89 -3.19 -12.42
CA ASN A 66 -4.28 -3.91 -13.64
C ASN A 66 -3.15 -4.11 -14.63
N ILE A 67 -2.01 -3.46 -14.45
CA ILE A 67 -0.88 -3.62 -15.38
C ILE A 67 -0.50 -5.10 -15.45
N GLY A 68 -0.53 -5.63 -16.68
CA GLY A 68 -0.11 -7.00 -16.92
C GLY A 68 -1.15 -8.07 -16.62
N LEU A 69 -2.32 -7.68 -16.10
CA LEU A 69 -3.35 -8.67 -15.82
C LEU A 69 -4.18 -8.96 -17.05
N LYS A 70 -4.50 -10.23 -17.25
CA LYS A 70 -5.43 -10.63 -18.31
C LYS A 70 -6.85 -10.18 -17.97
N ASN A 71 -7.28 -10.43 -16.75
CA ASN A 71 -8.62 -10.10 -16.28
C ASN A 71 -8.52 -8.86 -15.40
N LYS A 72 -8.74 -7.71 -16.00
CA LYS A 72 -8.66 -6.45 -15.28
C LYS A 72 -9.91 -6.24 -14.43
N ARG A 73 -9.72 -5.65 -13.27
CA ARG A 73 -10.81 -5.34 -12.36
C ARG A 73 -11.07 -3.84 -12.36
N THR A 74 -12.27 -3.45 -11.93
CA THR A 74 -12.63 -2.03 -11.86
C THR A 74 -11.95 -1.36 -10.68
N ALA A 75 -11.93 -0.02 -10.72
CA ALA A 75 -11.42 0.77 -9.61
C ALA A 75 -12.16 0.44 -8.32
N LEU A 76 -13.49 0.27 -8.40
CA LEU A 76 -14.29 -0.04 -7.23
C LEU A 76 -13.89 -1.38 -6.62
N THR A 77 -13.64 -2.38 -7.45
CA THR A 77 -13.22 -3.69 -6.97
C THR A 77 -11.90 -3.60 -6.22
N TRP A 78 -10.91 -2.91 -6.80
CA TRP A 78 -9.63 -2.75 -6.13
C TRP A 78 -9.76 -1.94 -4.85
N TRP A 79 -10.59 -0.90 -4.87
CA TRP A 79 -10.79 -0.07 -3.68
C TRP A 79 -11.43 -0.87 -2.54
N ARG A 80 -12.40 -1.72 -2.87
CA ARG A 80 -13.03 -2.58 -1.87
C ARG A 80 -12.05 -3.58 -1.27
N ARG A 81 -11.11 -4.07 -2.07
CA ARG A 81 -10.07 -4.94 -1.54
C ARG A 81 -9.14 -4.18 -0.60
N LEU A 82 -8.82 -2.94 -0.94
CA LEU A 82 -8.01 -2.09 -0.05
C LEU A 82 -8.75 -1.86 1.27
N GLN A 83 -10.04 -1.61 1.21
CA GLN A 83 -10.85 -1.45 2.41
C GLN A 83 -10.91 -2.72 3.24
N LYS A 84 -10.85 -3.88 2.62
CA LYS A 84 -10.83 -5.14 3.35
C LYS A 84 -9.52 -5.29 4.13
N LEU A 85 -8.41 -4.84 3.54
CA LEU A 85 -7.14 -4.81 4.27
C LEU A 85 -7.24 -3.88 5.49
N GLU A 86 -7.96 -2.77 5.34
CA GLU A 86 -8.18 -1.88 6.49
C GLU A 86 -9.01 -2.56 7.57
N LYS A 87 -10.07 -3.25 7.18
CA LYS A 87 -10.89 -3.98 8.14
C LYS A 87 -10.08 -5.06 8.86
N ALA A 88 -9.12 -5.64 8.18
CA ALA A 88 -8.25 -6.65 8.78
C ALA A 88 -7.15 -6.02 9.62
N GLN A 89 -7.17 -4.69 9.80
CA GLN A 89 -6.23 -3.95 10.62
C GLN A 89 -4.79 -4.02 10.11
N MET A 90 -4.63 -4.18 8.82
CA MET A 90 -3.31 -4.23 8.20
C MET A 90 -2.86 -2.86 7.72
N LEU A 91 -3.82 -1.98 7.45
CA LEU A 91 -3.53 -0.61 7.05
C LEU A 91 -4.70 0.27 7.46
N ASN A 92 -4.50 1.58 7.34
CA ASN A 92 -5.52 2.56 7.60
C ASN A 92 -5.65 3.48 6.40
N ILE A 93 -6.87 3.83 6.03
CA ILE A 93 -7.14 4.72 4.90
C ILE A 93 -7.76 6.00 5.44
N LYS A 94 -7.13 7.13 5.17
CA LYS A 94 -7.69 8.43 5.50
C LYS A 94 -7.95 9.18 4.20
N SER A 95 -9.23 9.40 3.90
CA SER A 95 -9.62 10.00 2.64
C SER A 95 -9.81 11.49 2.78
N TYR A 96 -9.31 12.22 1.80
CA TYR A 96 -9.49 13.65 1.64
C TYR A 96 -10.26 13.88 0.34
N ASN A 97 -10.49 15.14 0.01
CA ASN A 97 -11.32 15.45 -1.13
C ASN A 97 -10.78 14.87 -2.45
N LYS A 98 -9.47 14.98 -2.68
CA LYS A 98 -8.89 14.59 -3.96
C LYS A 98 -7.90 13.44 -3.88
N PHE A 99 -7.66 12.91 -2.70
CA PHE A 99 -6.69 11.84 -2.52
C PHE A 99 -6.94 11.14 -1.20
N SER A 100 -6.28 10.00 -1.02
CA SER A 100 -6.31 9.27 0.25
C SER A 100 -4.89 8.99 0.68
N ILE A 101 -4.68 8.95 1.98
CA ILE A 101 -3.40 8.56 2.56
C ILE A 101 -3.59 7.19 3.21
N VAL A 102 -2.77 6.24 2.79
CA VAL A 102 -2.76 4.89 3.36
C VAL A 102 -1.58 4.78 4.29
N THR A 103 -1.83 4.27 5.49
CA THR A 103 -0.79 4.03 6.50
C THR A 103 -0.73 2.54 6.78
N ILE A 104 0.45 1.95 6.62
CA ILE A 104 0.66 0.53 6.92
C ILE A 104 0.75 0.37 8.43
N GLU A 105 -0.08 -0.50 9.01
CA GLU A 105 0.00 -0.83 10.42
C GLU A 105 1.25 -1.66 10.67
N ASN A 106 1.89 -1.41 11.80
CA ASN A 106 3.11 -2.14 12.18
C ASN A 106 4.21 -2.04 11.12
N TRP A 107 4.35 -0.84 10.56
CA TRP A 107 5.30 -0.62 9.47
C TRP A 107 6.71 -1.11 9.79
N GLY A 108 7.14 -0.97 11.05
CA GLY A 108 8.48 -1.40 11.45
C GLY A 108 8.79 -2.85 11.14
N LEU A 109 7.75 -3.70 11.09
CA LEU A 109 7.94 -5.11 10.78
C LEU A 109 8.30 -5.34 9.31
N TYR A 110 8.01 -4.38 8.44
CA TYR A 110 8.18 -4.53 7.00
C TYR A 110 9.34 -3.71 6.45
N GLN A 111 10.01 -2.94 7.29
CA GLN A 111 11.20 -2.23 6.87
C GLN A 111 12.34 -3.21 6.68
N GLY A 112 12.95 -3.12 5.55
CA GLY A 112 14.14 -3.89 5.32
C GLY A 112 15.26 -3.30 6.12
N SER A 113 16.13 -4.00 6.47
CA SER A 113 17.17 -3.59 6.95
C SER A 113 17.83 -3.18 7.87
N ASP A 114 18.40 -3.07 8.04
CA ASP A 114 19.16 -2.58 8.58
C ASP A 114 19.03 -1.88 9.60
N ILE A 115 18.31 -2.00 10.01
CA ILE A 115 18.02 -1.35 10.96
C ILE A 115 18.80 -1.62 12.09
N GLU A 116 19.22 -2.13 12.18
CA GLU A 116 19.81 -2.26 13.07
C GLU A 116 20.53 -1.86 13.42
N ASN A 117 20.71 -1.58 13.55
CA ASN A 117 21.30 -1.25 13.77
C ASN A 117 21.56 -1.04 14.23
#